data_bfc4e9949abbdc92c4c96a882d55195e
#
_entry.id   bfc4e9949abbdc92c4c96a882d55195e
#
_cell.length_a   1.000
_cell.length_b   1.000
_cell.length_c   1.000
_cell.angle_alpha   90.00
_cell.angle_beta   90.00
_cell.angle_gamma   90.00
#
_symmetry.space_group_name_H-M   'P 1'
#
loop_
_entity.id
_entity.type
_entity.pdbx_description
1 polymer ?
#
loop_
_entity_poly.entity_id
_entity_poly.type
_entity_poly.pdbx_seq_one_letter_code
_entity_poly.pdbx_strand_id
1 'polypeptide(L)'
;STQGYSSAASDVYKRQALRVLDIEKFAALAKAAEAPLLVDNTFATPYFCRPIEFGANVVIHSTSKYLDGHAIALGGSITDGGNFNWNNGKYPQLSTPDQTYHGLVYTETFGPAAYIVKARVQLMRDLGATPAPQNSFLLNVGMETLALRMQRHYENAQAVAEFLEKHPQVVKVNYPGLPSSPDYALKQ
;
A
#
# COMPACT_ATOMS: atom_id res chain seq x y z
N SER A 1 -14.07 -15.96 19.85
CA SER A 1 -13.71 -14.53 19.83
C SER A 1 -12.38 -14.37 19.10
N THR A 2 -12.43 -14.07 17.84
CA THR A 2 -11.27 -13.67 17.04
C THR A 2 -10.84 -12.28 17.51
N GLN A 3 -9.72 -12.23 18.23
CA GLN A 3 -9.01 -10.96 18.40
C GLN A 3 -8.53 -10.52 17.02
N GLY A 4 -9.30 -9.65 16.38
CA GLY A 4 -8.87 -8.97 15.17
C GLY A 4 -7.68 -8.09 15.51
N TYR A 5 -6.51 -8.40 14.99
CA TYR A 5 -5.41 -7.43 14.98
C TYR A 5 -5.88 -6.22 14.19
N SER A 6 -6.06 -5.10 14.88
CA SER A 6 -6.45 -3.86 14.24
C SER A 6 -5.34 -3.43 13.29
N SER A 7 -5.65 -3.26 12.01
CA SER A 7 -4.74 -2.67 11.03
C SER A 7 -4.25 -1.27 11.48
N ALA A 8 -5.08 -0.53 12.21
CA ALA A 8 -4.72 0.73 12.82
C ALA A 8 -3.61 0.61 13.88
N ALA A 9 -3.61 -0.44 14.69
CA ALA A 9 -2.54 -0.67 15.68
C ALA A 9 -1.19 -0.97 15.01
N SER A 10 -1.19 -1.66 13.87
CA SER A 10 0.02 -1.90 13.07
C SER A 10 0.55 -0.60 12.45
N ASP A 11 -0.32 0.28 11.95
CA ASP A 11 0.05 1.57 11.37
C ASP A 11 0.69 2.50 12.41
N VAL A 12 0.05 2.70 13.56
CA VAL A 12 0.57 3.56 14.63
C VAL A 12 1.94 3.11 15.11
N TYR A 13 2.12 1.81 15.34
CA TYR A 13 3.38 1.29 15.88
C TYR A 13 4.54 1.36 14.86
N LYS A 14 4.27 1.10 13.58
CA LYS A 14 5.33 1.00 12.55
C LYS A 14 5.64 2.34 11.91
N ARG A 15 4.65 3.10 11.52
CA ARG A 15 4.84 4.41 10.88
C ARG A 15 5.47 5.41 11.83
N GLN A 16 5.00 5.51 13.08
CA GLN A 16 5.58 6.41 14.08
C GLN A 16 7.00 6.02 14.48
N ALA A 17 7.31 4.73 14.51
CA ALA A 17 8.63 4.23 14.83
C ALA A 17 9.58 4.17 13.61
N LEU A 18 9.12 4.58 12.42
CA LEU A 18 9.87 4.51 11.15
C LEU A 18 10.46 3.11 10.88
N ARG A 19 9.65 2.06 11.11
CA ARG A 19 10.05 0.67 10.88
C ARG A 19 9.75 0.25 9.44
N VAL A 20 10.72 -0.42 8.83
CA VAL A 20 10.55 -1.05 7.51
C VAL A 20 10.01 -2.46 7.70
N LEU A 21 9.05 -2.85 6.84
CA LEU A 21 8.45 -4.18 6.85
C LEU A 21 9.19 -5.11 5.89
N ASP A 22 9.47 -6.31 6.36
CA ASP A 22 9.90 -7.42 5.50
C ASP A 22 8.68 -7.99 4.78
N ILE A 23 8.40 -7.45 3.58
CA ILE A 23 7.20 -7.81 2.81
C ILE A 23 7.22 -9.28 2.41
N GLU A 24 8.39 -9.85 2.07
CA GLU A 24 8.51 -11.26 1.68
C GLU A 24 8.13 -12.22 2.82
N LYS A 25 8.55 -11.91 4.06
CA LYS A 25 8.12 -12.69 5.22
C LYS A 25 6.61 -12.62 5.45
N PHE A 26 6.02 -11.42 5.32
CA PHE A 26 4.57 -11.28 5.43
C PHE A 26 3.84 -11.99 4.29
N ALA A 27 4.37 -11.96 3.08
CA ALA A 27 3.81 -12.68 1.93
C ALA A 27 3.84 -14.21 2.15
N ALA A 28 4.94 -14.73 2.70
CA ALA A 28 5.03 -16.16 3.06
C ALA A 28 4.00 -16.57 4.12
N LEU A 29 3.81 -15.74 5.16
CA LEU A 29 2.80 -15.98 6.19
C LEU A 29 1.37 -15.89 5.63
N ALA A 30 1.07 -14.89 4.82
CA ALA A 30 -0.22 -14.73 4.17
C ALA A 30 -0.54 -15.92 3.25
N LYS A 31 0.45 -16.36 2.46
CA LYS A 31 0.33 -17.54 1.60
C LYS A 31 0.05 -18.82 2.41
N ALA A 32 0.76 -19.03 3.52
CA ALA A 32 0.53 -20.17 4.40
C ALA A 32 -0.86 -20.15 5.05
N ALA A 33 -1.40 -18.95 5.30
CA ALA A 33 -2.75 -18.75 5.81
C ALA A 33 -3.82 -18.75 4.71
N GLU A 34 -3.44 -18.88 3.42
CA GLU A 34 -4.33 -18.73 2.26
C GLU A 34 -5.15 -17.43 2.31
N ALA A 35 -4.49 -16.36 2.73
CA ALA A 35 -5.05 -15.01 2.81
C ALA A 35 -4.27 -14.04 1.90
N PRO A 36 -4.93 -13.02 1.32
CA PRO A 36 -4.22 -12.04 0.53
C PRO A 36 -3.40 -11.10 1.42
N LEU A 37 -2.21 -10.73 0.97
CA LEU A 37 -1.43 -9.66 1.58
C LEU A 37 -1.78 -8.34 0.89
N LEU A 38 -2.33 -7.41 1.67
CA LEU A 38 -2.59 -6.03 1.25
C LEU A 38 -1.53 -5.12 1.88
N VAL A 39 -0.88 -4.29 1.09
CA VAL A 39 0.17 -3.37 1.54
C VAL A 39 -0.21 -1.94 1.24
N ASP A 40 -0.28 -1.10 2.27
CA ASP A 40 -0.33 0.35 2.10
C ASP A 40 1.08 0.87 1.82
N ASN A 41 1.31 1.28 0.58
CA ASN A 41 2.61 1.74 0.07
C ASN A 41 2.65 3.26 -0.12
N THR A 42 1.79 3.98 0.58
CA THR A 42 1.60 5.43 0.42
C THR A 42 2.90 6.22 0.55
N PHE A 43 3.73 5.91 1.55
CA PHE A 43 4.94 6.69 1.83
C PHE A 43 6.15 6.28 0.99
N ALA A 44 6.32 4.99 0.71
CA ALA A 44 7.39 4.54 -0.17
C ALA A 44 7.14 4.92 -1.63
N THR A 45 5.89 4.98 -2.04
CA THR A 45 5.45 5.17 -3.43
C THR A 45 5.97 4.06 -4.36
N PRO A 46 5.46 3.93 -5.59
CA PRO A 46 6.01 2.97 -6.55
C PRO A 46 7.45 3.27 -6.97
N TYR A 47 7.97 4.44 -6.62
CA TYR A 47 9.34 4.82 -6.92
C TYR A 47 10.34 4.04 -6.06
N PHE A 48 10.13 3.94 -4.74
CA PHE A 48 11.03 3.24 -3.84
C PHE A 48 10.65 1.77 -3.60
N CYS A 49 9.35 1.44 -3.65
CA CYS A 49 8.91 0.09 -3.38
C CYS A 49 7.73 -0.31 -4.26
N ARG A 50 7.82 -1.49 -4.83
CA ARG A 50 6.73 -2.13 -5.60
C ARG A 50 6.36 -3.46 -4.92
N PRO A 51 5.48 -3.43 -3.91
CA PRO A 51 5.22 -4.57 -3.02
C PRO A 51 4.77 -5.85 -3.74
N ILE A 52 4.16 -5.76 -4.93
CA ILE A 52 3.76 -6.93 -5.74
C ILE A 52 4.98 -7.77 -6.14
N GLU A 53 6.13 -7.14 -6.39
CA GLU A 53 7.38 -7.83 -6.72
C GLU A 53 7.93 -8.63 -5.53
N PHE A 54 7.50 -8.30 -4.31
CA PHE A 54 7.85 -8.97 -3.05
C PHE A 54 6.73 -9.89 -2.54
N GLY A 55 5.73 -10.20 -3.37
CA GLY A 55 4.68 -11.17 -3.06
C GLY A 55 3.40 -10.59 -2.46
N ALA A 56 3.23 -9.28 -2.40
CA ALA A 56 1.93 -8.68 -2.07
C ALA A 56 0.91 -8.98 -3.17
N ASN A 57 -0.36 -9.08 -2.78
CA ASN A 57 -1.46 -9.35 -3.71
C ASN A 57 -2.16 -8.05 -4.12
N VAL A 58 -2.30 -7.12 -3.18
CA VAL A 58 -2.96 -5.83 -3.41
C VAL A 58 -2.12 -4.72 -2.81
N VAL A 59 -1.98 -3.61 -3.53
CA VAL A 59 -1.28 -2.42 -3.05
C VAL A 59 -2.23 -1.24 -3.01
N ILE A 60 -2.19 -0.52 -1.90
CA ILE A 60 -3.02 0.66 -1.66
C ILE A 60 -2.12 1.89 -1.56
N HIS A 61 -2.56 2.99 -2.14
CA HIS A 61 -1.94 4.29 -1.96
C HIS A 61 -2.99 5.34 -1.62
N SER A 62 -2.73 6.16 -0.61
CA SER A 62 -3.35 7.48 -0.54
C SER A 62 -2.69 8.38 -1.57
N THR A 63 -3.39 8.69 -2.65
CA THR A 63 -2.85 9.56 -3.71
C THR A 63 -2.70 11.01 -3.24
N SER A 64 -3.35 11.38 -2.15
CA SER A 64 -3.27 12.71 -1.51
C SER A 64 -1.90 13.06 -0.91
N LYS A 65 -0.99 12.09 -0.83
CA LYS A 65 0.33 12.25 -0.22
C LYS A 65 1.39 12.51 -1.30
N TYR A 66 2.45 11.73 -1.33
CA TYR A 66 3.57 11.93 -2.26
C TYR A 66 3.21 11.78 -3.74
N LEU A 67 2.18 11.00 -4.08
CA LEU A 67 1.77 10.86 -5.48
C LEU A 67 1.29 12.20 -6.06
N ASP A 68 0.37 12.88 -5.37
CA ASP A 68 -0.02 14.25 -5.70
C ASP A 68 1.12 15.24 -5.42
N GLY A 69 1.73 15.14 -4.24
CA GLY A 69 2.89 15.94 -3.83
C GLY A 69 2.61 17.40 -3.49
N HIS A 70 1.38 17.88 -3.66
CA HIS A 70 0.98 19.27 -3.50
C HIS A 70 -0.10 19.47 -2.42
N ALA A 71 -0.65 18.37 -1.87
CA ALA A 71 -1.72 18.40 -0.88
C ALA A 71 -2.99 19.16 -1.33
N ILE A 72 -3.28 19.13 -2.63
CA ILE A 72 -4.39 19.86 -3.25
C ILE A 72 -5.56 18.95 -3.64
N ALA A 73 -5.34 17.64 -3.79
CA ALA A 73 -6.38 16.69 -4.16
C ALA A 73 -6.42 15.50 -3.22
N LEU A 74 -7.61 15.15 -2.75
CA LEU A 74 -7.82 13.92 -1.97
C LEU A 74 -8.16 12.77 -2.91
N GLY A 75 -7.58 11.60 -2.64
CA GLY A 75 -7.86 10.40 -3.40
C GLY A 75 -7.08 9.19 -2.92
N GLY A 76 -7.38 8.05 -3.54
CA GLY A 76 -6.73 6.78 -3.29
C GLY A 76 -6.66 5.94 -4.54
N SER A 77 -5.79 4.96 -4.53
CA SER A 77 -5.72 3.93 -5.56
C SER A 77 -5.57 2.55 -4.95
N ILE A 78 -6.17 1.56 -5.61
CA ILE A 78 -6.02 0.14 -5.32
C ILE A 78 -5.44 -0.50 -6.58
N THR A 79 -4.32 -1.20 -6.43
CA THR A 79 -3.68 -1.98 -7.50
C THR A 79 -3.74 -3.44 -7.12
N ASP A 80 -4.43 -4.24 -7.93
CA ASP A 80 -4.52 -5.68 -7.78
C ASP A 80 -3.42 -6.34 -8.62
N GLY A 81 -2.61 -7.20 -8.00
CA GLY A 81 -1.57 -7.96 -8.69
C GLY A 81 -2.10 -9.11 -9.54
N GLY A 82 -3.38 -9.48 -9.39
CA GLY A 82 -3.99 -10.61 -10.09
C GLY A 82 -3.37 -11.97 -9.74
N ASN A 83 -2.64 -12.04 -8.63
CA ASN A 83 -1.82 -13.19 -8.25
C ASN A 83 -2.37 -13.99 -7.05
N PHE A 84 -3.59 -13.69 -6.60
CA PHE A 84 -4.23 -14.39 -5.50
C PHE A 84 -5.41 -15.25 -5.98
N ASN A 85 -5.51 -16.47 -5.44
CA ASN A 85 -6.65 -17.36 -5.72
C ASN A 85 -7.84 -17.01 -4.84
N TRP A 86 -8.77 -16.21 -5.35
CA TRP A 86 -9.99 -15.83 -4.67
C TRP A 86 -11.02 -16.97 -4.57
N ASN A 87 -10.82 -18.09 -5.29
CA ASN A 87 -11.68 -19.26 -5.26
C ASN A 87 -11.13 -20.37 -4.34
N ASN A 88 -10.68 -20.00 -3.13
CA ASN A 88 -10.14 -20.93 -2.14
C ASN A 88 -11.13 -21.27 -1.01
N GLY A 89 -12.42 -20.94 -1.20
CA GLY A 89 -13.49 -21.22 -0.24
C GLY A 89 -13.63 -20.19 0.89
N LYS A 90 -12.71 -19.25 1.04
CA LYS A 90 -12.73 -18.23 2.12
C LYS A 90 -13.43 -16.93 1.70
N TYR A 91 -13.67 -16.74 0.41
CA TYR A 91 -14.18 -15.48 -0.16
C TYR A 91 -15.47 -15.71 -0.95
N PRO A 92 -16.57 -16.12 -0.29
CA PRO A 92 -17.84 -16.43 -0.99
C PRO A 92 -18.39 -15.25 -1.77
N GLN A 93 -18.10 -14.01 -1.34
CA GLN A 93 -18.54 -12.80 -2.05
C GLN A 93 -17.97 -12.68 -3.47
N LEU A 94 -16.90 -13.41 -3.78
CA LEU A 94 -16.28 -13.45 -5.10
C LEU A 94 -16.52 -14.79 -5.84
N SER A 95 -16.71 -15.88 -5.08
CA SER A 95 -16.75 -17.25 -5.61
C SER A 95 -18.14 -17.89 -5.60
N THR A 96 -19.17 -17.16 -5.19
CA THR A 96 -20.57 -17.63 -5.27
C THR A 96 -21.42 -16.64 -6.06
N PRO A 97 -22.63 -17.07 -6.55
CA PRO A 97 -23.51 -16.21 -7.32
C PRO A 97 -23.92 -14.95 -6.56
N ASP A 98 -23.63 -13.78 -7.12
CA ASP A 98 -24.04 -12.48 -6.58
C ASP A 98 -25.41 -12.09 -7.13
N GLN A 99 -26.43 -12.16 -6.29
CA GLN A 99 -27.83 -11.86 -6.69
C GLN A 99 -28.03 -10.37 -7.03
N THR A 100 -27.18 -9.49 -6.49
CA THR A 100 -27.22 -8.06 -6.83
C THR A 100 -26.64 -7.77 -8.22
N TYR A 101 -25.96 -8.76 -8.81
CA TYR A 101 -25.36 -8.73 -10.14
C TYR A 101 -25.85 -9.88 -11.03
N HIS A 102 -27.14 -10.15 -11.01
CA HIS A 102 -27.81 -11.16 -11.85
C HIS A 102 -27.28 -12.59 -11.69
N GLY A 103 -26.79 -12.95 -10.50
CA GLY A 103 -26.22 -14.27 -10.24
C GLY A 103 -24.81 -14.49 -10.77
N LEU A 104 -24.09 -13.42 -11.14
CA LEU A 104 -22.72 -13.49 -11.64
C LEU A 104 -21.78 -14.02 -10.55
N VAL A 105 -20.86 -14.94 -10.93
CA VAL A 105 -19.74 -15.40 -10.11
C VAL A 105 -18.48 -14.70 -10.59
N TYR A 106 -17.93 -13.82 -9.76
CA TYR A 106 -16.81 -12.95 -10.16
C TYR A 106 -15.55 -13.74 -10.53
N THR A 107 -15.23 -14.79 -9.76
CA THR A 107 -14.03 -15.62 -10.02
C THR A 107 -14.14 -16.41 -11.31
N GLU A 108 -15.32 -16.84 -11.70
CA GLU A 108 -15.55 -17.56 -12.96
C GLU A 108 -15.54 -16.62 -14.17
N THR A 109 -16.10 -15.42 -13.99
CA THR A 109 -16.28 -14.46 -15.09
C THR A 109 -15.01 -13.66 -15.37
N PHE A 110 -14.30 -13.25 -14.31
CA PHE A 110 -13.15 -12.32 -14.43
C PHE A 110 -11.82 -12.93 -14.00
N GLY A 111 -11.82 -14.19 -13.50
CA GLY A 111 -10.60 -14.87 -13.09
C GLY A 111 -9.72 -14.05 -12.13
N PRO A 112 -8.46 -13.78 -12.49
CA PRO A 112 -7.54 -13.00 -11.66
C PRO A 112 -8.01 -11.59 -11.31
N ALA A 113 -8.86 -10.99 -12.14
CA ALA A 113 -9.38 -9.64 -11.93
C ALA A 113 -10.66 -9.58 -11.08
N ALA A 114 -11.15 -10.71 -10.54
CA ALA A 114 -12.39 -10.80 -9.80
C ALA A 114 -12.50 -9.75 -8.67
N TYR A 115 -11.44 -9.59 -7.89
CA TYR A 115 -11.40 -8.65 -6.78
C TYR A 115 -11.52 -7.19 -7.23
N ILE A 116 -10.67 -6.78 -8.16
CA ILE A 116 -10.64 -5.37 -8.57
C ILE A 116 -11.88 -4.98 -9.38
N VAL A 117 -12.42 -5.92 -10.17
CA VAL A 117 -13.67 -5.68 -10.89
C VAL A 117 -14.82 -5.49 -9.89
N LYS A 118 -15.00 -6.38 -8.91
CA LYS A 118 -16.04 -6.22 -7.88
C LYS A 118 -15.86 -4.92 -7.09
N ALA A 119 -14.64 -4.60 -6.69
CA ALA A 119 -14.34 -3.34 -6.01
C ALA A 119 -14.79 -2.12 -6.84
N ARG A 120 -14.56 -2.14 -8.15
CA ARG A 120 -14.91 -1.02 -9.05
C ARG A 120 -16.39 -0.96 -9.38
N VAL A 121 -16.98 -2.08 -9.84
CA VAL A 121 -18.35 -2.05 -10.41
C VAL A 121 -19.43 -2.08 -9.35
N GLN A 122 -19.14 -2.54 -8.15
CA GLN A 122 -20.11 -2.61 -7.05
C GLN A 122 -19.72 -1.64 -5.92
N LEU A 123 -18.63 -1.88 -5.21
CA LEU A 123 -18.32 -1.12 -3.99
C LEU A 123 -18.05 0.36 -4.27
N MET A 124 -17.17 0.67 -5.23
CA MET A 124 -16.85 2.05 -5.58
C MET A 124 -18.06 2.79 -6.14
N ARG A 125 -18.84 2.13 -7.01
CA ARG A 125 -20.07 2.69 -7.57
C ARG A 125 -21.11 2.98 -6.49
N ASP A 126 -21.38 1.99 -5.62
CA ASP A 126 -22.46 2.07 -4.64
C ASP A 126 -22.12 3.04 -3.49
N LEU A 127 -20.85 3.11 -3.08
CA LEU A 127 -20.36 4.05 -2.08
C LEU A 127 -20.10 5.47 -2.64
N GLY A 128 -20.00 5.61 -3.97
CA GLY A 128 -19.69 6.89 -4.61
C GLY A 128 -18.25 7.37 -4.38
N ALA A 129 -17.34 6.48 -3.99
CA ALA A 129 -15.95 6.81 -3.69
C ALA A 129 -15.10 6.98 -4.96
N THR A 130 -15.55 7.83 -5.88
CA THR A 130 -14.89 8.13 -7.15
C THR A 130 -14.23 9.51 -7.10
N PRO A 131 -12.96 9.66 -7.52
CA PRO A 131 -12.34 10.97 -7.59
C PRO A 131 -13.01 11.82 -8.68
N ALA A 132 -13.12 13.12 -8.43
CA ALA A 132 -13.53 14.07 -9.47
C ALA A 132 -12.49 14.06 -10.61
N PRO A 133 -12.90 14.20 -11.88
CA PRO A 133 -11.97 14.25 -13.01
C PRO A 133 -10.87 15.30 -12.85
N GLN A 134 -11.20 16.46 -12.26
CA GLN A 134 -10.23 17.50 -11.94
C GLN A 134 -9.15 17.02 -10.96
N ASN A 135 -9.52 16.26 -9.92
CA ASN A 135 -8.57 15.71 -8.97
C ASN A 135 -7.65 14.68 -9.64
N SER A 136 -8.19 13.88 -10.57
CA SER A 136 -7.39 12.93 -11.34
C SER A 136 -6.40 13.64 -12.26
N PHE A 137 -6.79 14.76 -12.87
CA PHE A 137 -5.89 15.59 -13.67
C PHE A 137 -4.76 16.17 -12.81
N LEU A 138 -5.08 16.76 -11.65
CA LEU A 138 -4.09 17.33 -10.73
C LEU A 138 -3.12 16.26 -10.23
N LEU A 139 -3.63 15.06 -9.92
CA LEU A 139 -2.79 13.91 -9.54
C LEU A 139 -1.79 13.55 -10.65
N ASN A 140 -2.24 13.50 -11.92
CA ASN A 140 -1.35 13.23 -13.05
C ASN A 140 -0.24 14.26 -13.16
N VAL A 141 -0.57 15.55 -13.04
CA VAL A 141 0.43 16.63 -13.02
C VAL A 141 1.43 16.45 -11.88
N GLY A 142 0.94 16.14 -10.68
CA GLY A 142 1.80 15.89 -9.52
C GLY A 142 2.74 14.69 -9.72
N MET A 143 2.27 13.63 -10.36
CA MET A 143 3.07 12.42 -10.62
C MET A 143 4.22 12.63 -11.61
N GLU A 144 4.15 13.61 -12.50
CA GLU A 144 5.24 13.90 -13.45
C GLU A 144 6.59 14.18 -12.76
N THR A 145 6.56 14.76 -11.57
CA THR A 145 7.76 15.06 -10.79
C THR A 145 8.04 14.08 -9.66
N LEU A 146 7.27 13.00 -9.55
CA LEU A 146 7.35 12.06 -8.42
C LEU A 146 8.78 11.54 -8.20
N ALA A 147 9.43 11.05 -9.25
CA ALA A 147 10.78 10.47 -9.15
C ALA A 147 11.80 11.49 -8.63
N LEU A 148 11.76 12.71 -9.17
CA LEU A 148 12.65 13.79 -8.75
C LEU A 148 12.43 14.18 -7.28
N ARG A 149 11.16 14.29 -6.87
CA ARG A 149 10.80 14.67 -5.50
C ARG A 149 11.20 13.57 -4.50
N MET A 150 10.90 12.32 -4.81
CA MET A 150 11.21 11.20 -3.92
C MET A 150 12.72 11.04 -3.74
N GLN A 151 13.50 11.13 -4.82
CA GLN A 151 14.96 11.10 -4.74
C GLN A 151 15.49 12.21 -3.84
N ARG A 152 15.01 13.45 -4.02
CA ARG A 152 15.44 14.57 -3.20
C ARG A 152 15.02 14.45 -1.73
N HIS A 153 13.82 13.97 -1.47
CA HIS A 153 13.37 13.67 -0.10
C HIS A 153 14.26 12.66 0.59
N TYR A 154 14.65 11.59 -0.11
CA TYR A 154 15.55 10.58 0.41
C TYR A 154 16.93 11.17 0.75
N GLU A 155 17.55 11.86 -0.19
CA GLU A 155 18.86 12.50 -0.01
C GLU A 155 18.87 13.47 1.19
N ASN A 156 17.84 14.31 1.29
CA ASN A 156 17.72 15.26 2.38
C ASN A 156 17.50 14.55 3.73
N ALA A 157 16.63 13.53 3.76
CA ALA A 157 16.36 12.77 4.98
C ALA A 157 17.63 12.04 5.47
N GLN A 158 18.40 11.44 4.55
CA GLN A 158 19.66 10.77 4.87
C GLN A 158 20.67 11.76 5.48
N ALA A 159 20.86 12.90 4.83
CA ALA A 159 21.82 13.93 5.30
C ALA A 159 21.43 14.48 6.69
N VAL A 160 20.13 14.74 6.92
CA VAL A 160 19.64 15.21 8.21
C VAL A 160 19.80 14.13 9.29
N ALA A 161 19.50 12.87 8.98
CA ALA A 161 19.66 11.77 9.92
C ALA A 161 21.12 11.57 10.34
N GLU A 162 22.05 11.59 9.39
CA GLU A 162 23.49 11.49 9.65
C GLU A 162 24.04 12.67 10.46
N PHE A 163 23.55 13.88 10.21
CA PHE A 163 23.89 15.05 11.01
C PHE A 163 23.39 14.91 12.45
N LEU A 164 22.13 14.53 12.62
CA LEU A 164 21.52 14.39 13.94
C LEU A 164 22.13 13.25 14.75
N GLU A 165 22.52 12.14 14.12
CA GLU A 165 23.18 11.01 14.80
C GLU A 165 24.49 11.42 15.49
N LYS A 166 25.16 12.42 14.95
CA LYS A 166 26.41 12.95 15.49
C LYS A 166 26.26 14.17 16.40
N HIS A 167 25.01 14.68 16.54
CA HIS A 167 24.79 15.91 17.28
C HIS A 167 24.78 15.67 18.79
N PRO A 168 25.53 16.41 19.60
CA PRO A 168 25.76 16.14 21.04
C PRO A 168 24.47 16.25 21.90
N GLN A 169 23.43 16.93 21.42
CA GLN A 169 22.14 17.07 22.11
C GLN A 169 21.12 16.00 21.68
N VAL A 170 21.46 15.13 20.73
CA VAL A 170 20.55 14.08 20.23
C VAL A 170 20.94 12.74 20.84
N VAL A 171 20.03 12.16 21.58
CA VAL A 171 20.25 10.85 22.24
C VAL A 171 20.11 9.69 21.26
N LYS A 172 19.16 9.80 20.32
CA LYS A 172 18.86 8.72 19.37
C LYS A 172 18.17 9.25 18.12
N VAL A 173 18.52 8.69 16.97
CA VAL A 173 17.83 8.90 15.69
C VAL A 173 17.19 7.59 15.25
N ASN A 174 15.90 7.61 14.98
CA ASN A 174 15.19 6.49 14.39
C ASN A 174 15.01 6.75 12.89
N TYR A 175 15.91 6.18 12.08
CA TYR A 175 15.86 6.29 10.63
C TYR A 175 16.40 5.01 9.98
N PRO A 176 15.63 4.32 9.11
CA PRO A 176 16.04 3.04 8.54
C PRO A 176 17.27 3.14 7.62
N GLY A 177 17.59 4.32 7.12
CA GLY A 177 18.75 4.58 6.30
C GLY A 177 20.08 4.65 7.05
N LEU A 178 20.09 4.64 8.39
CA LEU A 178 21.32 4.63 9.18
C LEU A 178 21.81 3.20 9.46
N PRO A 179 23.12 2.94 9.43
CA PRO A 179 23.68 1.62 9.78
C PRO A 179 23.33 1.16 11.20
N SER A 180 23.05 2.09 12.11
CA SER A 180 22.59 1.81 13.47
C SER A 180 21.14 1.33 13.55
N SER A 181 20.38 1.44 12.47
CA SER A 181 19.00 1.00 12.42
C SER A 181 18.87 -0.53 12.32
N PRO A 182 17.98 -1.16 13.09
CA PRO A 182 17.72 -2.61 12.98
C PRO A 182 17.11 -3.01 11.62
N ASP A 183 16.55 -2.06 10.89
CA ASP A 183 15.92 -2.29 9.58
C ASP A 183 16.83 -1.92 8.40
N TYR A 184 18.11 -1.59 8.68
CA TYR A 184 19.05 -1.13 7.65
C TYR A 184 19.19 -2.10 6.46
N ALA A 185 19.19 -3.39 6.74
CA ALA A 185 19.28 -4.44 5.71
C ALA A 185 18.03 -4.55 4.82
N LEU A 186 16.86 -4.05 5.28
CA LEU A 186 15.60 -4.11 4.54
C LEU A 186 15.37 -2.90 3.63
N LYS A 187 16.25 -1.90 3.66
CA LYS A 187 16.12 -0.68 2.85
C LYS A 187 16.61 -0.84 1.40
N GLN A 188 17.25 -1.96 1.09
CA GLN A 188 17.89 -2.20 -0.22
C GLN A 188 16.89 -2.58 -1.30
#